data_516a05a01f0f3acbccc0381cfa0d4bba
#
_entry.id   516a05a01f0f3acbccc0381cfa0d4bba
#
_cell.length_a   1.000
_cell.length_b   1.000
_cell.length_c   1.000
_cell.angle_alpha   90.00
_cell.angle_beta   90.00
_cell.angle_gamma   90.00
#
_symmetry.space_group_name_H-M   'P 1'
#
loop_
_entity.id
_entity.type
_entity.pdbx_description
1 polymer ?
#
loop_
_entity_poly.entity_id
_entity_poly.type
_entity_poly.pdbx_seq_one_letter_code
_entity_poly.pdbx_strand_id
1 'polypeptide(L)'
;PNNPTGSILNINELKEIAKVCIEKDLYVISDEIYCELTYEGEHASIVQVEGMKERTILINGFSKSYAMTGWRLGYATGPKEIIAQMTKIHQYAIMCAPTTSQYAAVEALAHGDEDVAKMRESYNQRRRFLLHKFDELGMTCFEPQGAFYVFPSIKRFNMTSEEFATRLLEEQKTAIVPGTAFGASGEGYVRVSYAYSMERLKEAISRIEKFVRSLS
;
A
#
# COMPACT_ATOMS: atom_id res chain seq x y z
N PRO A 1 1.45 6.51 0.32
CA PRO A 1 1.95 5.47 -0.60
C PRO A 1 0.83 4.60 -1.15
N ASN A 2 0.91 4.27 -2.44
CA ASN A 2 -0.13 3.58 -3.18
C ASN A 2 0.05 2.04 -3.16
N ASN A 3 -1.07 1.31 -3.17
CA ASN A 3 -1.13 -0.11 -3.48
C ASN A 3 -1.75 -0.24 -4.89
N PRO A 4 -1.04 -0.76 -5.92
CA PRO A 4 0.08 -1.72 -5.83
C PRO A 4 1.48 -1.12 -6.03
N THR A 5 1.65 0.12 -6.47
CA THR A 5 2.91 0.65 -7.02
C THR A 5 3.91 1.13 -5.96
N GLY A 6 3.43 1.49 -4.77
CA GLY A 6 4.25 2.14 -3.75
C GLY A 6 4.62 3.59 -4.07
N SER A 7 4.02 4.20 -5.10
CA SER A 7 4.22 5.61 -5.43
C SER A 7 3.62 6.53 -4.36
N ILE A 8 4.21 7.70 -4.21
CA ILE A 8 3.70 8.78 -3.36
C ILE A 8 3.40 10.01 -4.22
N LEU A 9 2.54 10.86 -3.71
CA LEU A 9 2.33 12.20 -4.26
C LEU A 9 3.01 13.22 -3.35
N ASN A 10 3.81 14.10 -3.92
CA ASN A 10 4.43 15.19 -3.18
C ASN A 10 3.46 16.37 -3.05
N ILE A 11 3.79 17.32 -2.18
CA ILE A 11 2.91 18.46 -1.87
C ILE A 11 2.57 19.33 -3.10
N ASN A 12 3.46 19.41 -4.10
CA ASN A 12 3.19 20.19 -5.31
C ASN A 12 2.18 19.48 -6.22
N GLU A 13 2.29 18.17 -6.38
CA GLU A 13 1.30 17.35 -7.08
C GLU A 13 -0.06 17.41 -6.39
N LEU A 14 -0.09 17.36 -5.07
CA LEU A 14 -1.33 17.52 -4.29
C LEU A 14 -1.96 18.90 -4.46
N LYS A 15 -1.17 19.97 -4.59
CA LYS A 15 -1.67 21.31 -4.91
C LYS A 15 -2.34 21.38 -6.28
N GLU A 16 -1.79 20.71 -7.29
CA GLU A 16 -2.43 20.68 -8.62
C GLU A 16 -3.75 19.90 -8.60
N ILE A 17 -3.80 18.77 -7.88
CA ILE A 17 -5.05 18.03 -7.65
C ILE A 17 -6.07 18.89 -6.93
N ALA A 18 -5.64 19.59 -5.86
CA ALA A 18 -6.50 20.47 -5.07
C ALA A 18 -7.16 21.57 -5.88
N LYS A 19 -6.44 22.18 -6.83
CA LYS A 19 -7.01 23.20 -7.76
C LYS A 19 -8.23 22.65 -8.49
N VAL A 20 -8.12 21.44 -9.04
CA VAL A 20 -9.23 20.80 -9.75
C VAL A 20 -10.38 20.49 -8.81
N CYS A 21 -10.09 19.97 -7.61
CA CYS A 21 -11.12 19.63 -6.63
C CYS A 21 -11.88 20.86 -6.16
N ILE A 22 -11.18 21.97 -5.95
CA ILE A 22 -11.80 23.25 -5.54
C ILE A 22 -12.63 23.82 -6.69
N GLU A 23 -12.08 23.89 -7.91
CA GLU A 23 -12.76 24.44 -9.09
C GLU A 23 -14.04 23.67 -9.43
N LYS A 24 -14.03 22.36 -9.28
CA LYS A 24 -15.16 21.48 -9.59
C LYS A 24 -16.04 21.15 -8.38
N ASP A 25 -15.79 21.75 -7.24
CA ASP A 25 -16.48 21.49 -5.97
C ASP A 25 -16.57 20.01 -5.62
N LEU A 26 -15.43 19.29 -5.71
CA LEU A 26 -15.35 17.86 -5.45
C LEU A 26 -14.99 17.59 -3.98
N TYR A 27 -15.58 16.56 -3.41
CA TYR A 27 -15.07 15.92 -2.20
C TYR A 27 -13.96 14.93 -2.53
N VAL A 28 -13.02 14.77 -1.58
CA VAL A 28 -11.89 13.85 -1.70
C VAL A 28 -11.97 12.81 -0.59
N ILE A 29 -11.77 11.54 -0.93
CA ILE A 29 -11.46 10.47 0.02
C ILE A 29 -9.98 10.19 -0.11
N SER A 30 -9.21 10.48 0.94
CA SER A 30 -7.76 10.25 0.99
C SER A 30 -7.48 9.03 1.85
N ASP A 31 -7.04 7.93 1.20
CA ASP A 31 -6.60 6.73 1.90
C ASP A 31 -5.10 6.84 2.21
N GLU A 32 -4.80 7.11 3.48
CA GLU A 32 -3.44 7.33 3.97
C GLU A 32 -2.93 6.18 4.86
N ILE A 33 -3.50 4.98 4.69
CA ILE A 33 -3.19 3.80 5.51
C ILE A 33 -1.70 3.40 5.50
N TYR A 34 -0.93 3.83 4.51
CA TYR A 34 0.51 3.56 4.38
C TYR A 34 1.41 4.75 4.70
N CYS A 35 0.90 5.86 5.24
CA CYS A 35 1.66 7.10 5.44
C CYS A 35 2.97 6.90 6.21
N GLU A 36 2.95 6.14 7.31
CA GLU A 36 4.15 5.85 8.14
C GLU A 36 5.17 4.93 7.46
N LEU A 37 4.77 4.24 6.40
CA LEU A 37 5.62 3.35 5.62
C LEU A 37 6.15 4.07 4.37
N THR A 38 6.57 5.32 4.51
CA THR A 38 7.27 6.11 3.49
C THR A 38 8.77 5.97 3.72
N TYR A 39 9.53 5.56 2.69
CA TYR A 39 10.97 5.28 2.77
C TYR A 39 11.83 6.44 2.32
N GLU A 40 11.32 7.25 1.41
CA GLU A 40 12.02 8.37 0.79
C GLU A 40 11.15 9.62 0.85
N GLY A 41 11.74 10.74 1.32
CA GLY A 41 11.00 11.97 1.53
C GLY A 41 10.08 11.92 2.76
N GLU A 42 9.08 12.77 2.73
CA GLU A 42 8.05 12.88 3.77
C GLU A 42 6.67 12.64 3.17
N HIS A 43 5.80 12.00 3.94
CA HIS A 43 4.40 11.88 3.55
C HIS A 43 3.73 13.26 3.53
N ALA A 44 3.08 13.58 2.42
CA ALA A 44 2.25 14.76 2.28
C ALA A 44 0.77 14.35 2.24
N SER A 45 -0.06 15.04 3.00
CA SER A 45 -1.51 14.85 2.99
C SER A 45 -2.19 15.99 2.24
N ILE A 46 -3.21 15.68 1.46
CA ILE A 46 -3.99 16.68 0.73
C ILE A 46 -4.70 17.66 1.68
N VAL A 47 -4.95 17.29 2.93
CA VAL A 47 -5.55 18.18 3.94
C VAL A 47 -4.62 19.34 4.37
N GLN A 48 -3.33 19.26 4.02
CA GLN A 48 -2.37 20.34 4.23
C GLN A 48 -2.51 21.49 3.21
N VAL A 49 -3.19 21.21 2.09
CA VAL A 49 -3.44 22.22 1.06
C VAL A 49 -4.64 23.06 1.45
N GLU A 50 -4.50 24.38 1.34
CA GLU A 50 -5.57 25.33 1.66
C GLU A 50 -6.86 25.01 0.88
N GLY A 51 -8.02 25.07 1.54
CA GLY A 51 -9.33 24.74 0.97
C GLY A 51 -9.63 23.25 0.82
N MET A 52 -8.73 22.36 1.25
CA MET A 52 -8.95 20.92 1.14
C MET A 52 -9.45 20.26 2.42
N LYS A 53 -9.20 20.86 3.59
CA LYS A 53 -9.64 20.31 4.88
C LYS A 53 -11.16 20.20 4.98
N GLU A 54 -11.87 21.16 4.40
CA GLU A 54 -13.33 21.27 4.44
C GLU A 54 -14.03 20.32 3.46
N ARG A 55 -13.28 19.63 2.60
CA ARG A 55 -13.79 18.73 1.56
C ARG A 55 -13.09 17.37 1.50
N THR A 56 -12.22 17.05 2.45
CA THR A 56 -11.51 15.78 2.48
C THR A 56 -11.99 14.89 3.62
N ILE A 57 -12.29 13.64 3.30
CA ILE A 57 -12.44 12.56 4.25
C ILE A 57 -11.12 11.79 4.24
N LEU A 58 -10.31 11.95 5.29
CA LEU A 58 -9.06 11.24 5.46
C LEU A 58 -9.34 9.90 6.16
N ILE A 59 -8.84 8.82 5.58
CA ILE A 59 -8.95 7.46 6.12
C ILE A 59 -7.55 6.97 6.49
N ASN A 60 -7.40 6.46 7.70
CA ASN A 60 -6.17 5.87 8.18
C ASN A 60 -6.45 4.77 9.21
N GLY A 61 -5.42 4.13 9.76
CA GLY A 61 -5.60 3.09 10.75
C GLY A 61 -4.30 2.43 11.18
N PHE A 62 -4.44 1.44 12.01
CA PHE A 62 -3.33 0.78 12.70
C PHE A 62 -2.83 -0.49 11.99
N SER A 63 -3.59 -0.96 11.01
CA SER A 63 -3.35 -2.25 10.35
C SER A 63 -1.96 -2.36 9.72
N LYS A 64 -1.42 -1.28 9.16
CA LYS A 64 -0.16 -1.30 8.40
C LYS A 64 0.98 -0.70 9.20
N SER A 65 0.82 0.53 9.66
CA SER A 65 1.84 1.27 10.40
C SER A 65 2.26 0.59 11.70
N TYR A 66 1.30 -0.01 12.41
CA TYR A 66 1.53 -0.68 13.69
C TYR A 66 1.41 -2.20 13.60
N ALA A 67 1.42 -2.79 12.41
CA ALA A 67 1.26 -4.24 12.17
C ALA A 67 0.01 -4.85 12.86
N MET A 68 -1.05 -4.07 13.04
CA MET A 68 -2.27 -4.43 13.77
C MET A 68 -3.41 -4.91 12.84
N THR A 69 -3.10 -5.69 11.80
CA THR A 69 -4.11 -6.14 10.82
C THR A 69 -5.25 -6.95 11.45
N GLY A 70 -4.93 -7.81 12.41
CA GLY A 70 -5.89 -8.66 13.12
C GLY A 70 -6.76 -7.90 14.13
N TRP A 71 -6.35 -6.72 14.58
CA TRP A 71 -7.06 -5.90 15.55
C TRP A 71 -8.28 -5.18 14.99
N ARG A 72 -8.42 -5.12 13.67
CA ARG A 72 -9.57 -4.55 12.95
C ARG A 72 -9.92 -3.13 13.38
N LEU A 73 -8.94 -2.23 13.41
CA LEU A 73 -9.11 -0.85 13.85
C LEU A 73 -8.55 0.15 12.83
N GLY A 74 -9.36 1.12 12.48
CA GLY A 74 -9.03 2.29 11.68
C GLY A 74 -9.87 3.48 12.10
N TYR A 75 -9.60 4.62 11.51
CA TYR A 75 -10.33 5.85 11.77
C TYR A 75 -10.50 6.69 10.51
N ALA A 76 -11.51 7.52 10.52
CA ALA A 76 -11.74 8.54 9.50
C ALA A 76 -11.93 9.91 10.17
N THR A 77 -11.43 10.95 9.53
CA THR A 77 -11.66 12.34 9.92
C THR A 77 -12.03 13.18 8.70
N GLY A 78 -12.79 14.24 8.90
CA GLY A 78 -13.24 15.08 7.79
C GLY A 78 -14.34 16.07 8.22
N PRO A 79 -15.09 16.64 7.25
CA PRO A 79 -16.16 17.57 7.54
C PRO A 79 -17.18 16.99 8.51
N LYS A 80 -17.54 17.77 9.53
CA LYS A 80 -18.38 17.34 10.65
C LYS A 80 -19.71 16.71 10.19
N GLU A 81 -20.31 17.29 9.18
CA GLU A 81 -21.61 16.86 8.65
C GLU A 81 -21.50 15.46 8.04
N ILE A 82 -20.42 15.17 7.32
CA ILE A 82 -20.17 13.86 6.71
C ILE A 82 -19.83 12.83 7.78
N ILE A 83 -18.90 13.15 8.68
CA ILE A 83 -18.49 12.25 9.76
C ILE A 83 -19.68 11.89 10.66
N ALA A 84 -20.58 12.84 10.93
CA ALA A 84 -21.80 12.57 11.70
C ALA A 84 -22.71 11.52 11.03
N GLN A 85 -22.85 11.55 9.70
CA GLN A 85 -23.64 10.54 8.98
C GLN A 85 -22.89 9.19 8.91
N MET A 86 -21.58 9.21 8.70
CA MET A 86 -20.76 7.99 8.76
C MET A 86 -20.87 7.31 10.13
N THR A 87 -20.79 8.08 11.21
CA THR A 87 -20.96 7.57 12.59
C THR A 87 -22.34 6.95 12.79
N LYS A 88 -23.39 7.58 12.27
CA LYS A 88 -24.75 7.06 12.35
C LYS A 88 -24.90 5.69 11.66
N ILE A 89 -24.34 5.56 10.44
CA ILE A 89 -24.35 4.29 9.71
C ILE A 89 -23.53 3.24 10.47
N HIS A 90 -22.35 3.60 10.94
CA HIS A 90 -21.45 2.71 11.68
C HIS A 90 -22.11 2.16 12.95
N GLN A 91 -22.82 3.01 13.71
CA GLN A 91 -23.52 2.60 14.93
C GLN A 91 -24.59 1.52 14.65
N TYR A 92 -25.30 1.62 13.53
CA TYR A 92 -26.28 0.60 13.14
C TYR A 92 -25.67 -0.65 12.53
N ALA A 93 -24.52 -0.55 11.88
CA ALA A 93 -23.87 -1.68 11.22
C ALA A 93 -23.10 -2.58 12.21
N ILE A 94 -22.30 -2.00 13.09
CA ILE A 94 -21.39 -2.73 13.99
C ILE A 94 -21.26 -2.12 15.40
N MET A 95 -22.02 -1.10 15.72
CA MET A 95 -22.02 -0.34 16.99
C MET A 95 -20.72 0.40 17.25
N CYS A 96 -19.60 -0.30 17.49
CA CYS A 96 -18.26 0.29 17.71
C CYS A 96 -17.17 -0.70 17.31
N ALA A 97 -15.95 -0.19 17.15
CA ALA A 97 -14.76 -1.02 17.01
C ALA A 97 -14.52 -1.81 18.32
N PRO A 98 -13.85 -2.98 18.27
CA PRO A 98 -13.57 -3.77 19.46
C PRO A 98 -12.84 -2.95 20.55
N THR A 99 -13.36 -2.95 21.77
CA THR A 99 -12.82 -2.14 22.87
C THR A 99 -11.35 -2.46 23.17
N THR A 100 -10.97 -3.74 23.13
CA THR A 100 -9.58 -4.16 23.30
C THR A 100 -8.65 -3.55 22.25
N SER A 101 -9.12 -3.44 21.00
CA SER A 101 -8.36 -2.82 19.90
C SER A 101 -8.20 -1.32 20.13
N GLN A 102 -9.19 -0.65 20.70
CA GLN A 102 -9.11 0.78 21.02
C GLN A 102 -8.05 1.04 22.10
N TYR A 103 -8.02 0.24 23.17
CA TYR A 103 -6.95 0.34 24.20
C TYR A 103 -5.57 0.02 23.64
N ALA A 104 -5.45 -1.00 22.78
CA ALA A 104 -4.19 -1.31 22.12
C ALA A 104 -3.72 -0.16 21.20
N ALA A 105 -4.64 0.55 20.55
CA ALA A 105 -4.31 1.72 19.74
C ALA A 105 -3.82 2.91 20.57
N VAL A 106 -4.38 3.12 21.77
CA VAL A 106 -3.88 4.15 22.71
C VAL A 106 -2.42 3.87 23.06
N GLU A 107 -2.08 2.61 23.38
CA GLU A 107 -0.71 2.20 23.68
C GLU A 107 0.20 2.35 22.46
N ALA A 108 -0.25 1.92 21.29
CA ALA A 108 0.50 2.05 20.03
C ALA A 108 0.85 3.51 19.70
N LEU A 109 -0.10 4.43 19.87
CA LEU A 109 0.12 5.87 19.66
C LEU A 109 1.03 6.50 20.71
N ALA A 110 0.99 6.00 21.94
CA ALA A 110 1.81 6.56 23.02
C ALA A 110 3.27 6.09 23.00
N HIS A 111 3.54 4.85 22.54
CA HIS A 111 4.84 4.21 22.72
C HIS A 111 5.34 3.44 21.48
N GLY A 112 4.59 3.39 20.37
CA GLY A 112 4.89 2.54 19.21
C GLY A 112 5.86 3.10 18.17
N ASP A 113 6.28 4.36 18.28
CA ASP A 113 7.05 5.05 17.23
C ASP A 113 8.38 4.37 16.90
N GLU A 114 9.10 3.87 17.91
CA GLU A 114 10.33 3.12 17.69
C GLU A 114 10.11 1.82 16.93
N ASP A 115 9.03 1.11 17.22
CA ASP A 115 8.71 -0.15 16.57
C ASP A 115 8.28 0.08 15.11
N VAL A 116 7.53 1.15 14.85
CA VAL A 116 7.20 1.61 13.49
C VAL A 116 8.47 1.93 12.71
N ALA A 117 9.41 2.67 13.30
CA ALA A 117 10.68 3.02 12.66
C ALA A 117 11.53 1.78 12.34
N LYS A 118 11.66 0.84 13.28
CA LYS A 118 12.37 -0.44 13.08
C LYS A 118 11.74 -1.28 11.97
N MET A 119 10.41 -1.37 11.97
CA MET A 119 9.65 -2.10 10.96
C MET A 119 9.82 -1.45 9.57
N ARG A 120 9.72 -0.13 9.46
CA ARG A 120 9.93 0.63 8.24
C ARG A 120 11.31 0.38 7.66
N GLU A 121 12.37 0.42 8.46
CA GLU A 121 13.74 0.11 8.01
C GLU A 121 13.85 -1.35 7.52
N SER A 122 13.27 -2.30 8.25
CA SER A 122 13.22 -3.70 7.84
C SER A 122 12.51 -3.88 6.48
N TYR A 123 11.40 -3.18 6.24
CA TYR A 123 10.72 -3.18 4.95
C TYR A 123 11.58 -2.55 3.84
N ASN A 124 12.27 -1.45 4.13
CA ASN A 124 13.15 -0.79 3.18
C ASN A 124 14.31 -1.70 2.73
N GLN A 125 14.89 -2.49 3.63
CA GLN A 125 15.90 -3.49 3.29
C GLN A 125 15.34 -4.58 2.37
N ARG A 126 14.13 -5.06 2.63
CA ARG A 126 13.44 -6.05 1.78
C ARG A 126 13.08 -5.48 0.41
N ARG A 127 12.64 -4.21 0.36
CA ARG A 127 12.39 -3.46 -0.87
C ARG A 127 13.61 -3.45 -1.77
N ARG A 128 14.76 -3.00 -1.24
CA ARG A 128 16.02 -2.93 -1.98
C ARG A 128 16.48 -4.30 -2.47
N PHE A 129 16.34 -5.32 -1.63
CA PHE A 129 16.64 -6.70 -2.01
C PHE A 129 15.80 -7.15 -3.21
N LEU A 130 14.48 -6.94 -3.18
CA LEU A 130 13.60 -7.36 -4.28
C LEU A 130 13.85 -6.58 -5.56
N LEU A 131 14.03 -5.26 -5.49
CA LEU A 131 14.35 -4.44 -6.66
C LEU A 131 15.62 -4.93 -7.36
N HIS A 132 16.68 -5.17 -6.61
CA HIS A 132 17.93 -5.73 -7.15
C HIS A 132 17.69 -7.09 -7.82
N LYS A 133 16.95 -7.98 -7.18
CA LYS A 133 16.66 -9.31 -7.72
C LYS A 133 15.78 -9.28 -8.96
N PHE A 134 14.78 -8.42 -9.02
CA PHE A 134 13.96 -8.27 -10.22
C PHE A 134 14.75 -7.66 -11.38
N ASP A 135 15.66 -6.73 -11.10
CA ASP A 135 16.58 -6.19 -12.12
C ASP A 135 17.49 -7.27 -12.69
N GLU A 136 18.12 -8.13 -11.87
CA GLU A 136 18.90 -9.30 -12.31
C GLU A 136 18.09 -10.26 -13.19
N LEU A 137 16.78 -10.37 -12.95
CA LEU A 137 15.86 -11.19 -13.77
C LEU A 137 15.35 -10.46 -15.02
N GLY A 138 15.75 -9.22 -15.25
CA GLY A 138 15.28 -8.35 -16.33
C GLY A 138 13.80 -8.01 -16.23
N MET A 139 13.25 -8.00 -15.04
CA MET A 139 11.89 -7.58 -14.71
C MET A 139 11.93 -6.14 -14.20
N THR A 140 11.80 -5.17 -15.12
CA THR A 140 11.84 -3.74 -14.75
C THR A 140 10.75 -3.42 -13.73
N CYS A 141 11.08 -2.64 -12.72
CA CYS A 141 10.15 -2.26 -11.67
C CYS A 141 10.28 -0.77 -11.37
N PHE A 142 9.15 -0.08 -11.22
CA PHE A 142 9.14 1.24 -10.60
C PHE A 142 9.66 1.10 -9.16
N GLU A 143 10.52 2.01 -8.74
CA GLU A 143 11.04 2.01 -7.37
C GLU A 143 9.97 2.52 -6.39
N PRO A 144 9.39 1.65 -5.55
CA PRO A 144 8.36 2.09 -4.60
C PRO A 144 8.97 3.00 -3.53
N GLN A 145 8.32 4.12 -3.29
CA GLN A 145 8.75 5.09 -2.28
C GLN A 145 8.09 4.82 -0.92
N GLY A 146 7.13 3.91 -0.87
CA GLY A 146 6.43 3.51 0.36
C GLY A 146 5.62 2.23 0.20
N ALA A 147 4.77 1.93 1.20
CA ALA A 147 4.03 0.69 1.37
C ALA A 147 4.96 -0.54 1.50
N PHE A 148 4.52 -1.73 1.14
CA PHE A 148 5.33 -2.95 1.17
C PHE A 148 5.06 -3.84 -0.06
N TYR A 149 5.00 -3.18 -1.25
CA TYR A 149 4.77 -3.84 -2.53
C TYR A 149 5.80 -3.39 -3.56
N VAL A 150 6.17 -4.32 -4.44
CA VAL A 150 6.83 -4.05 -5.71
C VAL A 150 5.92 -4.47 -6.85
N PHE A 151 6.01 -3.79 -7.99
CA PHE A 151 5.13 -4.00 -9.14
C PHE A 151 5.95 -4.21 -10.42
N PRO A 152 6.72 -5.34 -10.51
CA PRO A 152 7.59 -5.60 -11.63
C PRO A 152 6.82 -5.93 -12.90
N SER A 153 7.40 -5.52 -14.04
CA SER A 153 6.90 -5.82 -15.38
C SER A 153 7.23 -7.26 -15.80
N ILE A 154 6.24 -7.92 -16.37
CA ILE A 154 6.38 -9.26 -16.97
C ILE A 154 6.25 -9.22 -18.51
N LYS A 155 6.18 -8.04 -19.11
CA LYS A 155 5.93 -7.86 -20.56
C LYS A 155 6.91 -8.60 -21.45
N ARG A 156 8.16 -8.79 -21.00
CA ARG A 156 9.19 -9.50 -21.76
C ARG A 156 8.89 -10.98 -21.98
N PHE A 157 7.99 -11.57 -21.17
CA PHE A 157 7.67 -13.00 -21.26
C PHE A 157 6.51 -13.32 -22.20
N ASN A 158 5.90 -12.30 -22.84
CA ASN A 158 4.76 -12.45 -23.75
C ASN A 158 3.59 -13.26 -23.17
N MET A 159 3.34 -13.09 -21.88
CA MET A 159 2.26 -13.73 -21.13
C MET A 159 1.34 -12.65 -20.58
N THR A 160 0.08 -12.98 -20.38
CA THR A 160 -0.83 -12.14 -19.60
C THR A 160 -0.46 -12.17 -18.12
N SER A 161 -0.84 -11.12 -17.37
CA SER A 161 -0.61 -11.07 -15.91
C SER A 161 -1.24 -12.24 -15.18
N GLU A 162 -2.43 -12.66 -15.61
CA GLU A 162 -3.16 -13.80 -15.05
C GLU A 162 -2.47 -15.13 -15.33
N GLU A 163 -2.05 -15.34 -16.59
CA GLU A 163 -1.33 -16.56 -16.98
C GLU A 163 -0.01 -16.70 -16.21
N PHE A 164 0.77 -15.61 -16.13
CA PHE A 164 2.03 -15.62 -15.40
C PHE A 164 1.84 -15.96 -13.93
N ALA A 165 0.86 -15.32 -13.26
CA ALA A 165 0.57 -15.54 -11.84
C ALA A 165 0.09 -16.99 -11.58
N THR A 166 -0.80 -17.49 -12.43
CA THR A 166 -1.37 -18.85 -12.31
C THR A 166 -0.28 -19.90 -12.51
N ARG A 167 0.51 -19.82 -13.57
CA ARG A 167 1.60 -20.77 -13.82
C ARG A 167 2.68 -20.74 -12.75
N LEU A 168 3.06 -19.55 -12.27
CA LEU A 168 4.01 -19.45 -11.16
C LEU A 168 3.49 -20.14 -9.90
N LEU A 169 2.19 -19.99 -9.60
CA LEU A 169 1.56 -20.66 -8.47
C LEU A 169 1.56 -22.19 -8.66
N GLU A 170 1.18 -22.67 -9.83
CA GLU A 170 1.06 -24.10 -10.10
C GLU A 170 2.42 -24.80 -10.18
N GLU A 171 3.39 -24.21 -10.87
CA GLU A 171 4.70 -24.80 -11.14
C GLU A 171 5.69 -24.64 -9.99
N GLN A 172 5.66 -23.47 -9.31
CA GLN A 172 6.65 -23.13 -8.28
C GLN A 172 6.06 -22.89 -6.88
N LYS A 173 4.74 -23.06 -6.70
CA LYS A 173 4.03 -22.86 -5.41
C LYS A 173 4.31 -21.48 -4.81
N THR A 174 4.38 -20.45 -5.67
CA THR A 174 4.61 -19.07 -5.28
C THR A 174 3.45 -18.21 -5.77
N ALA A 175 2.69 -17.64 -4.82
CA ALA A 175 1.54 -16.80 -5.11
C ALA A 175 1.96 -15.33 -5.23
N ILE A 176 1.53 -14.70 -6.32
CA ILE A 176 1.64 -13.26 -6.56
C ILE A 176 0.29 -12.76 -7.08
N VAL A 177 0.07 -11.47 -7.12
CA VAL A 177 -1.22 -10.92 -7.59
C VAL A 177 -1.03 -10.39 -9.02
N PRO A 178 -1.86 -10.83 -10.00
CA PRO A 178 -1.81 -10.29 -11.35
C PRO A 178 -2.16 -8.80 -11.33
N GLY A 179 -1.48 -8.01 -12.16
CA GLY A 179 -1.67 -6.56 -12.18
C GLY A 179 -3.08 -6.13 -12.57
N THR A 180 -3.78 -6.93 -13.37
CA THR A 180 -5.18 -6.72 -13.76
C THR A 180 -6.16 -6.66 -12.59
N ALA A 181 -5.81 -7.23 -11.42
CA ALA A 181 -6.58 -7.09 -10.19
C ALA A 181 -6.66 -5.63 -9.68
N PHE A 182 -5.81 -4.74 -10.20
CA PHE A 182 -5.76 -3.31 -9.87
C PHE A 182 -6.27 -2.41 -11.01
N GLY A 183 -6.88 -2.99 -12.02
CA GLY A 183 -7.42 -2.31 -13.19
C GLY A 183 -6.72 -2.72 -14.50
N ALA A 184 -7.33 -2.36 -15.63
CA ALA A 184 -6.86 -2.77 -16.95
C ALA A 184 -5.43 -2.29 -17.28
N SER A 185 -5.01 -1.15 -16.74
CA SER A 185 -3.64 -0.62 -16.91
C SER A 185 -2.58 -1.44 -16.18
N GLY A 186 -2.97 -2.36 -15.31
CA GLY A 186 -2.07 -3.29 -14.63
C GLY A 186 -1.66 -4.50 -15.47
N GLU A 187 -2.21 -4.67 -16.68
CA GLU A 187 -1.80 -5.75 -17.58
C GLU A 187 -0.32 -5.64 -17.94
N GLY A 188 0.37 -6.79 -17.91
CA GLY A 188 1.81 -6.88 -18.11
C GLY A 188 2.64 -6.60 -16.85
N TYR A 189 1.99 -6.54 -15.68
CA TYR A 189 2.63 -6.38 -14.37
C TYR A 189 2.09 -7.39 -13.36
N VAL A 190 2.86 -7.59 -12.28
CA VAL A 190 2.44 -8.41 -11.14
C VAL A 190 2.81 -7.72 -9.83
N ARG A 191 1.94 -7.84 -8.80
CA ARG A 191 2.26 -7.31 -7.48
C ARG A 191 2.88 -8.37 -6.59
N VAL A 192 4.03 -8.06 -6.01
CA VAL A 192 4.71 -8.86 -5.00
C VAL A 192 4.76 -8.10 -3.68
N SER A 193 4.28 -8.74 -2.60
CA SER A 193 4.37 -8.20 -1.25
C SER A 193 5.68 -8.59 -0.60
N TYR A 194 6.34 -7.64 0.10
CA TYR A 194 7.51 -7.93 0.93
C TYR A 194 7.24 -7.86 2.44
N ALA A 195 5.97 -7.96 2.82
CA ALA A 195 5.56 -8.12 4.22
C ALA A 195 5.80 -9.54 4.74
N TYR A 196 6.96 -10.12 4.43
CA TYR A 196 7.43 -11.45 4.82
C TYR A 196 8.87 -11.37 5.33
N SER A 197 9.34 -12.42 6.02
CA SER A 197 10.74 -12.46 6.45
C SER A 197 11.70 -12.47 5.24
N MET A 198 12.92 -11.97 5.42
CA MET A 198 13.96 -11.97 4.37
C MET A 198 14.24 -13.39 3.85
N GLU A 199 14.19 -14.38 4.73
CA GLU A 199 14.37 -15.80 4.38
C GLU A 199 13.29 -16.27 3.39
N ARG A 200 12.01 -15.98 3.68
CA ARG A 200 10.89 -16.32 2.78
C ARG A 200 10.95 -15.58 1.46
N LEU A 201 11.40 -14.34 1.46
CA LEU A 201 11.59 -13.58 0.23
C LEU A 201 12.72 -14.16 -0.63
N LYS A 202 13.82 -14.61 -0.03
CA LYS A 202 14.90 -15.31 -0.76
C LYS A 202 14.40 -16.61 -1.38
N GLU A 203 13.61 -17.39 -0.64
CA GLU A 203 12.97 -18.59 -1.16
C GLU A 203 12.04 -18.28 -2.34
N ALA A 204 11.16 -17.28 -2.19
CA ALA A 204 10.23 -16.88 -3.26
C ALA A 204 10.98 -16.42 -4.52
N ILE A 205 12.03 -15.61 -4.38
CA ILE A 205 12.84 -15.14 -5.50
C ILE A 205 13.54 -16.32 -6.21
N SER A 206 14.08 -17.28 -5.47
CA SER A 206 14.69 -18.48 -6.07
C SER A 206 13.68 -19.28 -6.93
N ARG A 207 12.43 -19.38 -6.48
CA ARG A 207 11.34 -20.01 -7.21
C ARG A 207 10.91 -19.20 -8.44
N ILE A 208 10.82 -17.88 -8.31
CA ILE A 208 10.54 -16.97 -9.45
C ILE A 208 11.66 -17.07 -10.48
N GLU A 209 12.92 -17.07 -10.08
CA GLU A 209 14.07 -17.22 -10.97
C GLU A 209 14.01 -18.54 -11.74
N LYS A 210 13.72 -19.66 -11.06
CA LYS A 210 13.56 -20.97 -11.71
C LYS A 210 12.45 -20.95 -12.75
N PHE A 211 11.31 -20.33 -12.43
CA PHE A 211 10.19 -20.19 -13.36
C PHE A 211 10.57 -19.33 -14.57
N VAL A 212 11.11 -18.16 -14.34
CA VAL A 212 11.51 -17.23 -15.41
C VAL A 212 12.52 -17.84 -16.36
N ARG A 213 13.52 -18.59 -15.84
CA ARG A 213 14.50 -19.31 -16.66
C ARG A 213 13.89 -20.45 -17.48
N SER A 214 12.75 -21.02 -17.07
CA SER A 214 12.05 -22.04 -17.85
C SER A 214 11.21 -21.46 -18.98
N LEU A 215 11.00 -20.15 -19.01
CA LEU A 215 10.27 -19.43 -20.06
C LEU A 215 11.21 -18.93 -21.21
N SER A 216 12.52 -19.05 -21.01
CA SER A 216 13.56 -18.54 -21.93
C SER A 216 13.92 -19.53 -23.01
#